data_e829e12bd1ae507bdee98c335382fd08
#
_entry.id   e829e12bd1ae507bdee98c335382fd08
#
_cell.length_a   1.000
_cell.length_b   1.000
_cell.length_c   1.000
_cell.angle_alpha   90.00
_cell.angle_beta   90.00
_cell.angle_gamma   90.00
#
_symmetry.space_group_name_H-M   'P 1'
#
loop_
_entity.id
_entity.type
_entity.pdbx_description
1 polymer ?
#
loop_
_entity_poly.entity_id
_entity_poly.type
_entity_poly.pdbx_seq_one_letter_code
_entity_poly.pdbx_strand_id
1 'polypeptide(L)'
;MPRSFIVKLFKKFKLLKVLDFEDAPIDYLPHEVGNLFHLKHLSLRRTKVKILPKSVGKLQNLQTLNVMETAVRELPIEIFRLYKLRHILAHSHDFEIKSSFYSVLGVKVHEGVASLNDLQTLSIIEANHHGVGLFEELGKLSQLSQLGISNMTAKRGRALCTSIQNMVHLKILVVGSISEDEIIDLQSISSPPPFLEHIYLRGRLEKLPNWIPELQNLVTLILLFSSLEEDPLSSVQDLPNLITLSLNHAYDGEQLHFEEGGFRKLKRLTLRELKNIKIVEIGKGSMPNLEQLEIGPCPQMKELPSGIQHLKSLKILDFYEMHREFVLHMQPNGGKDYWKVKKVTTIYFRYRIKGERYQKYRLGDSELLEHLQG
;
A
#
# COMPACT_ATOMS: atom_id res chain seq x y z
N MET A 1 26.69 -16.96 4.92
CA MET A 1 26.96 -17.71 6.17
C MET A 1 27.08 -19.19 5.84
N PRO A 2 28.09 -19.96 6.37
CA PRO A 2 28.23 -21.39 6.05
C PRO A 2 27.03 -22.20 6.57
N ARG A 3 26.51 -23.11 5.74
CA ARG A 3 25.36 -23.98 6.08
C ARG A 3 25.61 -24.79 7.34
N SER A 4 26.83 -25.34 7.51
CA SER A 4 27.23 -26.12 8.70
C SER A 4 27.11 -25.31 10.00
N PHE A 5 27.32 -24.00 9.94
CA PHE A 5 27.23 -23.14 11.13
C PHE A 5 25.78 -23.04 11.62
N ILE A 6 24.81 -22.78 10.71
CA ILE A 6 23.40 -22.66 11.06
C ILE A 6 22.86 -23.98 11.64
N VAL A 7 23.24 -25.13 11.04
CA VAL A 7 22.86 -26.45 11.55
C VAL A 7 23.41 -26.70 12.96
N LYS A 8 24.67 -26.33 13.22
CA LYS A 8 25.27 -26.44 14.56
C LYS A 8 24.56 -25.55 15.57
N LEU A 9 24.18 -24.33 15.18
CA LEU A 9 23.44 -23.39 16.00
C LEU A 9 22.11 -23.99 16.45
N PHE A 10 21.31 -24.57 15.53
CA PHE A 10 20.01 -25.18 15.85
C PHE A 10 20.14 -26.43 16.73
N LYS A 11 21.21 -27.20 16.60
CA LYS A 11 21.48 -28.33 17.47
C LYS A 11 21.85 -27.90 18.90
N LYS A 12 22.54 -26.77 19.06
CA LYS A 12 23.06 -26.29 20.35
C LYS A 12 22.00 -25.46 21.13
N PHE A 13 21.20 -24.63 20.45
CA PHE A 13 20.34 -23.65 21.12
C PHE A 13 18.85 -24.03 21.06
N LYS A 14 18.48 -25.17 21.65
CA LYS A 14 17.10 -25.70 21.60
C LYS A 14 16.05 -24.87 22.34
N LEU A 15 16.47 -24.00 23.28
CA LEU A 15 15.59 -23.18 24.10
C LEU A 15 15.30 -21.77 23.48
N LEU A 16 15.75 -21.53 22.26
CA LEU A 16 15.49 -20.26 21.57
C LEU A 16 13.99 -19.99 21.47
N LYS A 17 13.61 -18.77 21.86
CA LYS A 17 12.24 -18.23 21.70
C LYS A 17 12.12 -17.29 20.50
N VAL A 18 13.22 -16.63 20.14
CA VAL A 18 13.31 -15.69 19.04
C VAL A 18 14.50 -16.06 18.16
N LEU A 19 14.26 -16.16 16.87
CA LEU A 19 15.29 -16.36 15.86
C LEU A 19 15.08 -15.32 14.77
N ASP A 20 15.98 -14.36 14.70
CA ASP A 20 15.94 -13.28 13.73
C ASP A 20 17.17 -13.33 12.84
N PHE A 21 16.94 -13.51 11.54
CA PHE A 21 17.95 -13.48 10.49
C PHE A 21 17.77 -12.28 9.56
N GLU A 22 17.07 -11.24 9.99
CA GLU A 22 16.88 -10.05 9.16
C GLU A 22 18.20 -9.53 8.61
N ASP A 23 18.25 -9.25 7.30
CA ASP A 23 19.45 -8.83 6.55
C ASP A 23 20.62 -9.82 6.54
N ALA A 24 20.46 -11.02 7.11
CA ALA A 24 21.55 -12.00 7.12
C ALA A 24 21.79 -12.57 5.72
N PRO A 25 23.06 -12.80 5.31
CA PRO A 25 23.38 -13.37 4.01
C PRO A 25 23.16 -14.90 3.97
N ILE A 26 21.89 -15.31 4.15
CA ILE A 26 21.47 -16.70 4.05
C ILE A 26 20.54 -16.91 2.86
N ASP A 27 20.67 -18.04 2.20
CA ASP A 27 19.89 -18.43 1.03
C ASP A 27 18.99 -19.66 1.29
N TYR A 28 19.09 -20.25 2.47
CA TYR A 28 18.30 -21.41 2.85
C TYR A 28 18.07 -21.48 4.37
N LEU A 29 17.00 -22.15 4.77
CA LEU A 29 16.69 -22.48 6.16
C LEU A 29 16.78 -24.00 6.32
N PRO A 30 17.70 -24.55 7.17
CA PRO A 30 17.85 -25.98 7.33
C PRO A 30 16.66 -26.62 8.05
N HIS A 31 16.42 -27.91 7.77
CA HIS A 31 15.29 -28.64 8.35
C HIS A 31 15.39 -28.80 9.88
N GLU A 32 16.59 -28.67 10.44
CA GLU A 32 16.84 -28.68 11.88
C GLU A 32 16.15 -27.52 12.62
N VAL A 33 15.67 -26.48 11.91
CA VAL A 33 14.84 -25.43 12.52
C VAL A 33 13.65 -26.02 13.26
N GLY A 34 13.06 -27.10 12.73
CA GLY A 34 11.95 -27.80 13.37
C GLY A 34 12.24 -28.39 14.75
N ASN A 35 13.50 -28.40 15.20
CA ASN A 35 13.90 -28.84 16.55
C ASN A 35 13.86 -27.73 17.59
N LEU A 36 13.54 -26.49 17.17
CA LEU A 36 13.45 -25.33 18.06
C LEU A 36 12.04 -25.20 18.64
N PHE A 37 11.59 -26.19 19.40
CA PHE A 37 10.20 -26.31 19.87
C PHE A 37 9.70 -25.13 20.73
N HIS A 38 10.59 -24.32 21.29
CA HIS A 38 10.26 -23.16 22.09
C HIS A 38 10.17 -21.87 21.27
N LEU A 39 10.44 -21.95 19.95
CA LEU A 39 10.46 -20.76 19.08
C LEU A 39 9.07 -20.15 18.98
N LYS A 40 8.99 -18.83 19.26
CA LYS A 40 7.78 -18.01 19.15
C LYS A 40 7.85 -17.04 17.98
N HIS A 41 9.05 -16.64 17.60
CA HIS A 41 9.29 -15.67 16.53
C HIS A 41 10.39 -16.19 15.60
N LEU A 42 10.08 -16.27 14.30
CA LEU A 42 11.02 -16.59 13.22
C LEU A 42 10.96 -15.49 12.18
N SER A 43 12.06 -14.76 12.01
CA SER A 43 12.22 -13.76 10.96
C SER A 43 13.34 -14.16 10.00
N LEU A 44 13.03 -14.15 8.72
CA LEU A 44 13.95 -14.31 7.59
C LEU A 44 13.93 -13.07 6.69
N ARG A 45 13.41 -11.96 7.20
CA ARG A 45 13.18 -10.73 6.42
C ARG A 45 14.46 -10.29 5.70
N ARG A 46 14.32 -9.86 4.45
CA ARG A 46 15.43 -9.41 3.59
C ARG A 46 16.59 -10.41 3.46
N THR A 47 16.25 -11.71 3.45
CA THR A 47 17.21 -12.77 3.13
C THR A 47 16.95 -13.35 1.74
N LYS A 48 17.89 -14.17 1.24
CA LYS A 48 17.76 -14.84 -0.07
C LYS A 48 17.10 -16.22 0.03
N VAL A 49 16.44 -16.54 1.14
CA VAL A 49 15.73 -17.81 1.32
C VAL A 49 14.60 -17.93 0.30
N LYS A 50 14.55 -19.08 -0.40
CA LYS A 50 13.55 -19.36 -1.44
C LYS A 50 12.46 -20.31 -1.00
N ILE A 51 12.78 -21.22 -0.08
CA ILE A 51 11.90 -22.33 0.34
C ILE A 51 11.96 -22.47 1.85
N LEU A 52 10.80 -22.57 2.48
CA LEU A 52 10.67 -22.96 3.87
C LEU A 52 10.62 -24.48 3.96
N PRO A 53 11.44 -25.12 4.83
CA PRO A 53 11.36 -26.56 5.02
C PRO A 53 10.06 -26.94 5.72
N LYS A 54 9.48 -28.08 5.35
CA LYS A 54 8.25 -28.63 5.98
C LYS A 54 8.35 -28.76 7.50
N SER A 55 9.58 -28.91 8.02
CA SER A 55 9.85 -29.00 9.45
C SER A 55 9.49 -27.72 10.23
N VAL A 56 9.27 -26.57 9.57
CA VAL A 56 8.73 -25.37 10.22
C VAL A 56 7.38 -25.68 10.89
N GLY A 57 6.56 -26.57 10.31
CA GLY A 57 5.31 -27.03 10.92
C GLY A 57 5.43 -27.77 12.25
N LYS A 58 6.65 -28.07 12.73
CA LYS A 58 6.92 -28.63 14.07
C LYS A 58 7.04 -27.57 15.16
N LEU A 59 7.09 -26.29 14.80
CA LEU A 59 7.28 -25.16 15.71
C LEU A 59 5.98 -24.79 16.43
N GLN A 60 5.42 -25.68 17.22
CA GLN A 60 4.07 -25.58 17.82
C GLN A 60 3.86 -24.34 18.73
N ASN A 61 4.92 -23.63 19.09
CA ASN A 61 4.84 -22.40 19.87
C ASN A 61 5.04 -21.13 19.01
N LEU A 62 5.20 -21.29 17.68
CA LEU A 62 5.43 -20.16 16.79
C LEU A 62 4.18 -19.24 16.75
N GLN A 63 4.42 -17.96 16.99
CA GLN A 63 3.40 -16.90 16.97
C GLN A 63 3.59 -15.95 15.80
N THR A 64 4.84 -15.77 15.35
CA THR A 64 5.18 -14.87 14.23
C THR A 64 6.11 -15.58 13.27
N LEU A 65 5.72 -15.59 12.01
CA LEU A 65 6.56 -15.98 10.87
C LEU A 65 6.71 -14.77 9.95
N ASN A 66 7.94 -14.28 9.81
CA ASN A 66 8.26 -13.17 8.93
C ASN A 66 9.18 -13.62 7.79
N VAL A 67 8.65 -13.64 6.58
CA VAL A 67 9.36 -13.94 5.33
C VAL A 67 9.26 -12.78 4.33
N MET A 68 9.04 -11.56 4.83
CA MET A 68 9.00 -10.36 3.99
C MET A 68 10.33 -10.13 3.29
N GLU A 69 10.26 -9.63 2.04
CA GLU A 69 11.45 -9.32 1.22
C GLU A 69 12.41 -10.53 1.08
N THR A 70 11.84 -11.73 1.04
CA THR A 70 12.56 -12.96 0.70
C THR A 70 12.16 -13.45 -0.70
N ALA A 71 12.80 -14.50 -1.17
CA ALA A 71 12.41 -15.18 -2.41
C ALA A 71 11.40 -16.34 -2.19
N VAL A 72 10.80 -16.44 -1.00
CA VAL A 72 9.72 -17.41 -0.70
C VAL A 72 8.47 -17.03 -1.48
N ARG A 73 7.98 -17.94 -2.32
CA ARG A 73 6.78 -17.75 -3.14
C ARG A 73 5.59 -18.61 -2.68
N GLU A 74 5.84 -19.54 -1.77
CA GLU A 74 4.82 -20.49 -1.32
C GLU A 74 5.07 -20.89 0.13
N LEU A 75 4.00 -20.97 0.93
CA LEU A 75 4.07 -21.47 2.30
C LEU A 75 3.77 -22.97 2.30
N PRO A 76 4.62 -23.80 2.98
CA PRO A 76 4.33 -25.22 3.08
C PRO A 76 3.07 -25.47 3.91
N ILE A 77 2.24 -26.45 3.48
CA ILE A 77 0.96 -26.77 4.11
C ILE A 77 1.09 -27.09 5.61
N GLU A 78 2.24 -27.57 6.03
CA GLU A 78 2.55 -27.89 7.42
C GLU A 78 2.48 -26.68 8.36
N ILE A 79 2.55 -25.44 7.83
CA ILE A 79 2.38 -24.20 8.60
C ILE A 79 0.98 -24.12 9.21
N PHE A 80 -0.04 -24.64 8.54
CA PHE A 80 -1.43 -24.57 9.01
C PHE A 80 -1.72 -25.48 10.21
N ARG A 81 -0.70 -26.24 10.69
CA ARG A 81 -0.74 -26.97 11.97
C ARG A 81 -0.27 -26.14 13.15
N LEU A 82 0.15 -24.90 12.92
CA LEU A 82 0.71 -24.02 13.96
C LEU A 82 -0.41 -23.18 14.60
N TYR A 83 -1.26 -23.78 15.39
CA TYR A 83 -2.49 -23.17 15.95
C TYR A 83 -2.26 -21.91 16.80
N LYS A 84 -1.02 -21.65 17.25
CA LYS A 84 -0.65 -20.43 17.99
C LYS A 84 -0.14 -19.31 17.09
N LEU A 85 -0.14 -19.52 15.76
CA LEU A 85 0.37 -18.54 14.83
C LEU A 85 -0.60 -17.35 14.72
N ARG A 86 -0.08 -16.16 14.98
CA ARG A 86 -0.83 -14.90 14.97
C ARG A 86 -0.47 -14.00 13.80
N HIS A 87 0.79 -14.06 13.35
CA HIS A 87 1.28 -13.17 12.32
C HIS A 87 2.03 -13.95 11.25
N ILE A 88 1.53 -13.90 10.02
CA ILE A 88 2.21 -14.33 8.80
C ILE A 88 2.50 -13.06 7.99
N LEU A 89 3.77 -12.65 7.98
CA LEU A 89 4.27 -11.50 7.25
C LEU A 89 5.01 -12.02 6.01
N ALA A 90 4.39 -11.92 4.84
CA ALA A 90 4.86 -12.64 3.66
C ALA A 90 4.51 -11.86 2.38
N HIS A 91 5.34 -10.90 2.01
CA HIS A 91 5.31 -10.27 0.69
C HIS A 91 6.72 -9.83 0.32
N SER A 92 6.94 -9.61 -0.95
CA SER A 92 8.20 -9.04 -1.45
C SER A 92 7.94 -8.00 -2.52
N HIS A 93 8.90 -7.11 -2.72
CA HIS A 93 8.90 -6.18 -3.83
C HIS A 93 9.85 -6.68 -4.92
N ASP A 94 9.39 -6.67 -6.15
CA ASP A 94 10.23 -6.93 -7.30
C ASP A 94 10.67 -5.59 -7.91
N PHE A 95 11.86 -5.15 -7.54
CA PHE A 95 12.43 -3.89 -8.03
C PHE A 95 12.99 -3.97 -9.45
N GLU A 96 13.09 -5.17 -10.03
CA GLU A 96 13.50 -5.37 -11.41
C GLU A 96 12.36 -5.10 -12.40
N ILE A 97 11.13 -5.21 -11.94
CA ILE A 97 9.94 -4.91 -12.74
C ILE A 97 9.79 -3.39 -12.86
N LYS A 98 9.88 -2.88 -14.09
CA LYS A 98 9.77 -1.43 -14.37
C LYS A 98 8.39 -0.86 -14.08
N SER A 99 7.32 -1.67 -14.15
CA SER A 99 5.97 -1.25 -13.81
C SER A 99 5.77 -1.28 -12.30
N SER A 100 5.40 -0.15 -11.72
CA SER A 100 5.06 -0.06 -10.30
C SER A 100 3.85 -0.93 -9.92
N PHE A 101 3.04 -1.31 -10.90
CA PHE A 101 1.89 -2.19 -10.70
C PHE A 101 2.28 -3.59 -10.22
N TYR A 102 3.27 -4.21 -10.86
CA TYR A 102 3.67 -5.60 -10.55
C TYR A 102 4.72 -5.70 -9.44
N SER A 103 5.08 -4.59 -8.81
CA SER A 103 6.19 -4.56 -7.85
C SER A 103 5.91 -5.31 -6.54
N VAL A 104 4.66 -5.57 -6.19
CA VAL A 104 4.29 -6.26 -4.94
C VAL A 104 3.86 -7.69 -5.25
N LEU A 105 4.61 -8.65 -4.73
CA LEU A 105 4.40 -10.08 -4.91
C LEU A 105 3.89 -10.70 -3.61
N GLY A 106 2.77 -11.39 -3.69
CA GLY A 106 2.24 -12.19 -2.60
C GLY A 106 2.88 -13.58 -2.51
N VAL A 107 2.43 -14.36 -1.55
CA VAL A 107 2.80 -15.77 -1.40
C VAL A 107 1.59 -16.68 -1.65
N LYS A 108 1.85 -17.84 -2.23
CA LYS A 108 0.84 -18.89 -2.37
C LYS A 108 0.58 -19.54 -1.02
N VAL A 109 -0.69 -19.70 -0.72
CA VAL A 109 -1.17 -20.45 0.45
C VAL A 109 -1.98 -21.67 -0.03
N HIS A 110 -2.01 -22.72 0.76
CA HIS A 110 -2.80 -23.92 0.48
C HIS A 110 -4.09 -23.91 1.29
N GLU A 111 -4.99 -24.84 0.99
CA GLU A 111 -6.15 -25.14 1.82
C GLU A 111 -5.72 -25.51 3.25
N GLY A 112 -6.56 -25.15 4.22
CA GLY A 112 -6.31 -25.36 5.65
C GLY A 112 -5.93 -24.10 6.42
N VAL A 113 -5.86 -22.94 5.78
CA VAL A 113 -5.56 -21.66 6.48
C VAL A 113 -6.61 -21.35 7.56
N ALA A 114 -7.85 -21.82 7.41
CA ALA A 114 -8.91 -21.67 8.40
C ALA A 114 -8.60 -22.32 9.75
N SER A 115 -7.62 -23.23 9.83
CA SER A 115 -7.20 -23.84 11.10
C SER A 115 -6.43 -22.90 12.01
N LEU A 116 -5.94 -21.77 11.48
CA LEU A 116 -5.20 -20.75 12.25
C LEU A 116 -6.14 -19.77 12.96
N ASN A 117 -6.91 -20.26 13.92
CA ASN A 117 -7.97 -19.49 14.57
C ASN A 117 -7.48 -18.22 15.29
N ASP A 118 -6.24 -18.19 15.75
CA ASP A 118 -5.62 -17.03 16.43
C ASP A 118 -4.97 -16.04 15.45
N LEU A 119 -5.09 -16.26 14.13
CA LEU A 119 -4.40 -15.45 13.14
C LEU A 119 -4.97 -14.03 13.11
N GLN A 120 -4.10 -13.05 13.34
CA GLN A 120 -4.40 -11.62 13.38
C GLN A 120 -3.88 -10.88 12.14
N THR A 121 -2.77 -11.36 11.57
CA THR A 121 -2.16 -10.75 10.40
C THR A 121 -1.86 -11.81 9.35
N LEU A 122 -2.48 -11.66 8.21
CA LEU A 122 -2.13 -12.38 6.99
C LEU A 122 -1.73 -11.33 5.97
N SER A 123 -0.44 -11.24 5.70
CA SER A 123 0.10 -10.27 4.77
C SER A 123 -0.36 -10.58 3.34
N ILE A 124 0.37 -10.25 2.31
CA ILE A 124 -0.16 -10.39 0.95
C ILE A 124 -0.07 -11.85 0.49
N ILE A 125 -1.22 -12.46 0.27
CA ILE A 125 -1.37 -13.79 -0.33
C ILE A 125 -1.89 -13.69 -1.78
N GLU A 126 -1.59 -14.69 -2.60
CA GLU A 126 -2.07 -14.75 -3.98
C GLU A 126 -3.45 -15.43 -4.07
N ALA A 127 -4.40 -14.77 -4.74
CA ALA A 127 -5.76 -15.29 -4.91
C ALA A 127 -5.92 -16.31 -6.05
N ASN A 128 -5.00 -16.34 -7.01
CA ASN A 128 -5.20 -17.01 -8.31
C ASN A 128 -4.95 -18.52 -8.33
N HIS A 129 -4.39 -19.10 -7.26
CA HIS A 129 -4.01 -20.53 -7.24
C HIS A 129 -5.07 -21.47 -6.67
N HIS A 130 -6.07 -20.94 -5.98
CA HIS A 130 -7.17 -21.70 -5.40
C HIS A 130 -8.52 -21.18 -5.90
N GLY A 131 -9.50 -22.05 -5.99
CA GLY A 131 -10.87 -21.67 -6.32
C GLY A 131 -11.51 -20.77 -5.25
N VAL A 132 -12.84 -20.70 -5.21
CA VAL A 132 -13.60 -19.94 -4.21
C VAL A 132 -13.34 -20.43 -2.77
N GLY A 133 -12.91 -21.66 -2.59
CA GLY A 133 -12.66 -22.28 -1.27
C GLY A 133 -11.68 -21.51 -0.38
N LEU A 134 -10.66 -20.85 -0.96
CA LEU A 134 -9.76 -19.99 -0.18
C LEU A 134 -10.53 -18.89 0.54
N PHE A 135 -11.46 -18.23 -0.14
CA PHE A 135 -12.24 -17.13 0.46
C PHE A 135 -13.17 -17.61 1.56
N GLU A 136 -13.78 -18.81 1.41
CA GLU A 136 -14.59 -19.42 2.46
C GLU A 136 -13.75 -19.73 3.71
N GLU A 137 -12.52 -20.17 3.54
CA GLU A 137 -11.59 -20.38 4.65
C GLU A 137 -11.15 -19.07 5.30
N LEU A 138 -10.83 -18.04 4.50
CA LEU A 138 -10.48 -16.71 5.01
C LEU A 138 -11.62 -16.12 5.85
N GLY A 139 -12.89 -16.30 5.43
CA GLY A 139 -14.06 -15.82 6.14
C GLY A 139 -14.26 -16.47 7.54
N LYS A 140 -13.56 -17.56 7.85
CA LYS A 140 -13.56 -18.20 9.18
C LYS A 140 -12.54 -17.61 10.14
N LEU A 141 -11.60 -16.77 9.66
CA LEU A 141 -10.54 -16.16 10.46
C LEU A 141 -11.06 -14.91 11.19
N SER A 142 -11.90 -15.10 12.20
CA SER A 142 -12.61 -14.02 12.90
C SER A 142 -11.68 -13.06 13.66
N GLN A 143 -10.46 -13.47 14.02
CA GLN A 143 -9.48 -12.64 14.73
C GLN A 143 -8.62 -11.79 13.79
N LEU A 144 -8.85 -11.87 12.46
CA LEU A 144 -8.00 -11.20 11.49
C LEU A 144 -8.18 -9.68 11.57
N SER A 145 -7.09 -8.98 11.82
CA SER A 145 -7.02 -7.51 11.85
C SER A 145 -6.34 -6.91 10.62
N GLN A 146 -5.56 -7.72 9.91
CA GLN A 146 -4.91 -7.31 8.66
C GLN A 146 -5.00 -8.43 7.62
N LEU A 147 -5.51 -8.09 6.44
CA LEU A 147 -5.58 -8.95 5.27
C LEU A 147 -5.00 -8.25 4.05
N GLY A 148 -4.07 -8.93 3.37
CA GLY A 148 -3.61 -8.54 2.04
C GLY A 148 -3.84 -9.65 1.03
N ILE A 149 -4.38 -9.30 -0.13
CA ILE A 149 -4.63 -10.21 -1.24
C ILE A 149 -4.15 -9.59 -2.54
N SER A 150 -3.39 -10.34 -3.32
CA SER A 150 -2.96 -9.98 -4.67
C SER A 150 -3.51 -10.95 -5.72
N ASN A 151 -3.32 -10.61 -6.98
CA ASN A 151 -3.76 -11.41 -8.13
C ASN A 151 -5.27 -11.68 -8.13
N MET A 152 -6.06 -10.70 -7.66
CA MET A 152 -7.52 -10.76 -7.71
C MET A 152 -8.03 -10.64 -9.14
N THR A 153 -9.15 -11.31 -9.40
CA THR A 153 -9.94 -11.17 -10.63
C THR A 153 -11.37 -10.78 -10.29
N ALA A 154 -12.08 -10.14 -11.22
CA ALA A 154 -13.47 -9.72 -11.04
C ALA A 154 -14.39 -10.88 -10.60
N LYS A 155 -14.16 -12.08 -11.17
CA LYS A 155 -14.93 -13.30 -10.84
C LYS A 155 -14.87 -13.69 -9.36
N ARG A 156 -13.83 -13.28 -8.64
CA ARG A 156 -13.60 -13.60 -7.23
C ARG A 156 -14.03 -12.49 -6.27
N GLY A 157 -14.40 -11.34 -6.80
CA GLY A 157 -14.78 -10.17 -6.01
C GLY A 157 -15.88 -10.46 -5.01
N ARG A 158 -16.99 -11.08 -5.47
CA ARG A 158 -18.12 -11.45 -4.59
C ARG A 158 -17.71 -12.39 -3.45
N ALA A 159 -16.87 -13.39 -3.73
CA ALA A 159 -16.40 -14.33 -2.70
C ALA A 159 -15.54 -13.62 -1.65
N LEU A 160 -14.65 -12.71 -2.08
CA LEU A 160 -13.88 -11.88 -1.18
C LEU A 160 -14.78 -10.96 -0.34
N CYS A 161 -15.78 -10.32 -0.93
CA CYS A 161 -16.74 -9.48 -0.21
C CYS A 161 -17.44 -10.25 0.93
N THR A 162 -17.92 -11.47 0.63
CA THR A 162 -18.56 -12.34 1.65
C THR A 162 -17.59 -12.64 2.80
N SER A 163 -16.34 -12.91 2.49
CA SER A 163 -15.33 -13.20 3.51
C SER A 163 -15.01 -12.00 4.38
N ILE A 164 -14.84 -10.82 3.77
CA ILE A 164 -14.52 -9.57 4.47
C ILE A 164 -15.62 -9.20 5.50
N GLN A 165 -16.88 -9.39 5.15
CA GLN A 165 -18.02 -9.09 6.05
C GLN A 165 -17.96 -9.89 7.37
N ASN A 166 -17.34 -11.08 7.36
CA ASN A 166 -17.17 -11.91 8.54
C ASN A 166 -15.96 -11.50 9.40
N MET A 167 -15.07 -10.63 8.90
CA MET A 167 -13.84 -10.21 9.58
C MET A 167 -14.08 -8.96 10.43
N VAL A 168 -14.86 -9.10 11.50
CA VAL A 168 -15.33 -7.97 12.34
C VAL A 168 -14.19 -7.17 12.98
N HIS A 169 -12.99 -7.71 13.12
CA HIS A 169 -11.81 -7.05 13.69
C HIS A 169 -10.87 -6.46 12.64
N LEU A 170 -11.24 -6.52 11.34
CA LEU A 170 -10.37 -6.07 10.26
C LEU A 170 -10.15 -4.55 10.33
N LYS A 171 -8.86 -4.17 10.36
CA LYS A 171 -8.38 -2.79 10.41
C LYS A 171 -7.65 -2.39 9.13
N ILE A 172 -6.97 -3.33 8.50
CA ILE A 172 -6.16 -3.08 7.31
C ILE A 172 -6.57 -4.05 6.22
N LEU A 173 -6.99 -3.51 5.09
CA LEU A 173 -7.33 -4.25 3.88
C LEU A 173 -6.46 -3.80 2.72
N VAL A 174 -5.75 -4.75 2.11
CA VAL A 174 -4.97 -4.56 0.89
C VAL A 174 -5.50 -5.49 -0.18
N VAL A 175 -5.96 -4.95 -1.30
CA VAL A 175 -6.45 -5.75 -2.44
C VAL A 175 -5.76 -5.29 -3.71
N GLY A 176 -5.12 -6.22 -4.42
CA GLY A 176 -4.48 -5.98 -5.71
C GLY A 176 -5.02 -6.91 -6.79
N SER A 177 -5.35 -6.39 -7.95
CA SER A 177 -5.75 -7.17 -9.13
C SER A 177 -4.54 -7.87 -9.78
N ILE A 178 -4.82 -8.81 -10.67
CA ILE A 178 -3.80 -9.55 -11.40
C ILE A 178 -3.12 -8.72 -12.49
N SER A 179 -3.80 -7.70 -13.00
CA SER A 179 -3.28 -6.76 -14.02
C SER A 179 -3.89 -5.38 -13.85
N GLU A 180 -3.32 -4.38 -14.52
CA GLU A 180 -3.79 -2.99 -14.49
C GLU A 180 -5.24 -2.86 -15.01
N ASP A 181 -5.60 -3.67 -16.02
CA ASP A 181 -6.93 -3.63 -16.66
C ASP A 181 -7.98 -4.49 -15.94
N GLU A 182 -7.57 -5.37 -15.04
CA GLU A 182 -8.48 -6.26 -14.34
C GLU A 182 -9.27 -5.51 -13.26
N ILE A 183 -10.59 -5.67 -13.29
CA ILE A 183 -11.49 -4.99 -12.36
C ILE A 183 -11.47 -5.68 -11.00
N ILE A 184 -11.36 -4.88 -9.95
CA ILE A 184 -11.61 -5.30 -8.56
C ILE A 184 -13.07 -4.99 -8.23
N ASP A 185 -13.91 -6.01 -8.20
CA ASP A 185 -15.31 -5.86 -7.79
C ASP A 185 -15.46 -6.06 -6.27
N LEU A 186 -15.65 -4.96 -5.55
CA LEU A 186 -15.91 -4.94 -4.10
C LEU A 186 -17.27 -4.32 -3.75
N GLN A 187 -18.20 -4.22 -4.71
CA GLN A 187 -19.49 -3.57 -4.50
C GLN A 187 -20.44 -4.38 -3.60
N SER A 188 -20.23 -5.70 -3.50
CA SER A 188 -21.16 -6.60 -2.79
C SER A 188 -21.01 -6.59 -1.26
N ILE A 189 -20.19 -5.73 -0.68
CA ILE A 189 -20.08 -5.57 0.78
C ILE A 189 -21.28 -4.73 1.26
N SER A 190 -22.21 -5.36 1.99
CA SER A 190 -23.39 -4.72 2.57
C SER A 190 -23.18 -4.31 4.04
N SER A 191 -22.23 -4.95 4.72
CA SER A 191 -21.89 -4.67 6.11
C SER A 191 -20.37 -4.62 6.24
N PRO A 192 -19.74 -3.47 6.01
CA PRO A 192 -18.29 -3.34 6.05
C PRO A 192 -17.75 -3.53 7.48
N PRO A 193 -16.53 -4.05 7.65
CA PRO A 193 -15.90 -4.19 8.96
C PRO A 193 -15.85 -2.85 9.69
N PRO A 194 -16.42 -2.75 10.91
CA PRO A 194 -16.62 -1.46 11.60
C PRO A 194 -15.32 -0.79 12.05
N PHE A 195 -14.23 -1.55 12.17
CA PHE A 195 -12.93 -1.05 12.64
C PHE A 195 -11.93 -0.82 11.50
N LEU A 196 -12.39 -0.77 10.23
CA LEU A 196 -11.51 -0.59 9.09
C LEU A 196 -10.90 0.83 9.10
N GLU A 197 -9.58 0.87 9.24
CA GLU A 197 -8.78 2.08 9.37
C GLU A 197 -7.96 2.38 8.10
N HIS A 198 -7.52 1.34 7.39
CA HIS A 198 -6.62 1.49 6.24
C HIS A 198 -7.07 0.64 5.06
N ILE A 199 -7.26 1.26 3.92
CA ILE A 199 -7.63 0.62 2.66
C ILE A 199 -6.60 0.96 1.59
N TYR A 200 -6.08 -0.08 0.93
CA TYR A 200 -5.17 0.00 -0.20
C TYR A 200 -5.74 -0.83 -1.35
N LEU A 201 -6.23 -0.19 -2.39
CA LEU A 201 -6.75 -0.85 -3.59
C LEU A 201 -5.82 -0.59 -4.76
N ARG A 202 -5.38 -1.65 -5.43
CA ARG A 202 -4.49 -1.58 -6.58
C ARG A 202 -5.06 -2.39 -7.74
N GLY A 203 -5.62 -1.70 -8.72
CA GLY A 203 -6.28 -2.23 -9.91
C GLY A 203 -7.51 -1.44 -10.27
N ARG A 204 -8.03 -1.69 -11.45
CA ARG A 204 -9.16 -0.96 -12.00
C ARG A 204 -10.41 -1.11 -11.13
N LEU A 205 -11.14 -0.03 -10.96
CA LEU A 205 -12.45 0.01 -10.32
C LEU A 205 -13.46 0.56 -11.33
N GLU A 206 -14.65 -0.04 -11.43
CA GLU A 206 -15.74 0.59 -12.22
C GLU A 206 -16.20 1.89 -11.57
N LYS A 207 -16.29 1.87 -10.24
CA LYS A 207 -16.59 3.02 -9.38
C LYS A 207 -16.05 2.77 -7.98
N LEU A 208 -15.93 3.83 -7.21
CA LEU A 208 -15.56 3.69 -5.79
C LEU A 208 -16.62 2.83 -5.08
N PRO A 209 -16.24 1.78 -4.31
CA PRO A 209 -17.19 0.97 -3.58
C PRO A 209 -18.08 1.79 -2.65
N ASN A 210 -19.40 1.61 -2.76
CA ASN A 210 -20.41 2.43 -2.09
C ASN A 210 -20.34 2.40 -0.55
N TRP A 211 -19.71 1.37 0.02
CA TRP A 211 -19.55 1.22 1.48
C TRP A 211 -18.34 1.99 2.03
N ILE A 212 -17.39 2.44 1.19
CA ILE A 212 -16.21 3.20 1.66
C ILE A 212 -16.61 4.52 2.32
N PRO A 213 -17.53 5.32 1.76
CA PRO A 213 -18.00 6.55 2.41
C PRO A 213 -18.66 6.34 3.77
N GLU A 214 -19.12 5.14 4.10
CA GLU A 214 -19.78 4.82 5.37
C GLU A 214 -18.79 4.54 6.52
N LEU A 215 -17.48 4.42 6.22
CA LEU A 215 -16.45 4.03 7.18
C LEU A 215 -16.07 5.17 8.13
N GLN A 216 -16.61 5.15 9.33
CA GLN A 216 -16.35 6.19 10.33
C GLN A 216 -14.91 6.19 10.87
N ASN A 217 -14.20 5.06 10.79
CA ASN A 217 -12.85 4.91 11.33
C ASN A 217 -11.74 5.00 10.28
N LEU A 218 -12.08 5.26 9.01
CA LEU A 218 -11.09 5.27 7.93
C LEU A 218 -10.09 6.42 8.09
N VAL A 219 -8.82 6.06 8.18
CA VAL A 219 -7.67 6.96 8.35
C VAL A 219 -6.88 7.12 7.05
N THR A 220 -6.78 6.02 6.28
CA THR A 220 -5.99 6.00 5.05
C THR A 220 -6.78 5.35 3.92
N LEU A 221 -6.89 6.07 2.80
CA LEU A 221 -7.40 5.53 1.54
C LEU A 221 -6.34 5.74 0.45
N ILE A 222 -5.87 4.65 -0.12
CA ILE A 222 -4.90 4.65 -1.23
C ILE A 222 -5.50 3.89 -2.39
N LEU A 223 -5.67 4.59 -3.50
CA LEU A 223 -6.14 4.07 -4.77
C LEU A 223 -4.98 4.11 -5.78
N LEU A 224 -4.63 2.95 -6.33
CA LEU A 224 -3.55 2.78 -7.29
C LEU A 224 -4.09 2.11 -8.54
N PHE A 225 -3.89 2.71 -9.71
CA PHE A 225 -4.35 2.17 -11.02
C PHE A 225 -5.86 1.91 -11.06
N SER A 226 -6.64 2.76 -10.37
CA SER A 226 -8.08 2.53 -10.26
C SER A 226 -8.86 3.06 -11.45
N SER A 227 -8.30 3.98 -12.21
CA SER A 227 -8.87 4.55 -13.46
C SER A 227 -10.36 4.90 -13.35
N LEU A 228 -10.73 5.56 -12.24
CA LEU A 228 -12.09 6.00 -11.99
C LEU A 228 -12.48 7.08 -13.02
N GLU A 229 -13.66 6.99 -13.60
CA GLU A 229 -14.21 8.00 -14.52
C GLU A 229 -14.94 9.10 -13.76
N GLU A 230 -15.59 8.78 -12.65
CA GLU A 230 -16.28 9.72 -11.77
C GLU A 230 -15.36 10.25 -10.67
N ASP A 231 -15.52 11.52 -10.31
CA ASP A 231 -14.74 12.14 -9.22
C ASP A 231 -14.99 11.43 -7.88
N PRO A 232 -13.96 10.75 -7.31
CA PRO A 232 -14.14 10.04 -6.05
C PRO A 232 -14.19 10.97 -4.82
N LEU A 233 -13.81 12.25 -4.97
CA LEU A 233 -13.66 13.18 -3.84
C LEU A 233 -14.99 13.47 -3.16
N SER A 234 -16.04 13.70 -3.95
CA SER A 234 -17.39 13.98 -3.45
C SER A 234 -17.90 12.89 -2.50
N SER A 235 -17.52 11.63 -2.75
CA SER A 235 -17.92 10.48 -1.94
C SER A 235 -17.17 10.38 -0.62
N VAL A 236 -15.91 10.87 -0.55
CA VAL A 236 -15.04 10.64 0.64
C VAL A 236 -14.72 11.89 1.44
N GLN A 237 -15.16 13.06 0.99
CA GLN A 237 -14.83 14.35 1.61
C GLN A 237 -15.35 14.49 3.05
N ASP A 238 -16.45 13.80 3.39
CA ASP A 238 -17.08 13.85 4.70
C ASP A 238 -16.56 12.80 5.69
N LEU A 239 -15.61 11.96 5.27
CA LEU A 239 -15.01 10.96 6.14
C LEU A 239 -14.36 11.61 7.36
N PRO A 240 -14.84 11.32 8.59
CA PRO A 240 -14.52 12.13 9.77
C PRO A 240 -13.10 11.95 10.27
N ASN A 241 -12.43 10.86 9.89
CA ASN A 241 -11.11 10.49 10.39
C ASN A 241 -10.06 10.33 9.30
N LEU A 242 -10.36 10.69 8.04
CA LEU A 242 -9.42 10.53 6.94
C LEU A 242 -8.23 11.49 7.08
N ILE A 243 -7.03 10.92 7.21
CA ILE A 243 -5.75 11.65 7.38
C ILE A 243 -4.92 11.60 6.10
N THR A 244 -5.00 10.50 5.36
CA THR A 244 -4.22 10.28 4.15
C THR A 244 -5.11 9.85 3.00
N LEU A 245 -5.06 10.58 1.90
CA LEU A 245 -5.68 10.23 0.62
C LEU A 245 -4.61 10.20 -0.46
N SER A 246 -4.55 9.12 -1.23
CA SER A 246 -3.65 9.01 -2.36
C SER A 246 -4.41 8.49 -3.59
N LEU A 247 -4.35 9.26 -4.66
CA LEU A 247 -4.82 8.91 -5.99
C LEU A 247 -3.60 8.83 -6.91
N ASN A 248 -3.20 7.60 -7.27
CA ASN A 248 -2.07 7.37 -8.17
C ASN A 248 -2.52 6.49 -9.34
N HIS A 249 -2.49 7.01 -10.58
CA HIS A 249 -3.17 6.39 -11.72
C HIS A 249 -4.64 6.03 -11.40
N ALA A 250 -5.31 6.81 -10.56
CA ALA A 250 -6.56 6.39 -9.95
C ALA A 250 -7.79 7.09 -10.51
N TYR A 251 -7.60 8.14 -11.32
CA TYR A 251 -8.68 8.94 -11.86
C TYR A 251 -8.37 9.38 -13.29
N ASP A 252 -9.31 9.16 -14.19
CA ASP A 252 -9.17 9.44 -15.62
C ASP A 252 -9.94 10.69 -16.09
N GLY A 253 -10.63 11.39 -15.18
CA GLY A 253 -11.31 12.64 -15.49
C GLY A 253 -10.36 13.84 -15.58
N GLU A 254 -10.88 14.96 -16.02
CA GLU A 254 -10.11 16.18 -16.31
C GLU A 254 -10.07 17.17 -15.14
N GLN A 255 -10.95 17.04 -14.15
CA GLN A 255 -11.12 17.99 -13.06
C GLN A 255 -11.29 17.26 -11.72
N LEU A 256 -10.71 17.83 -10.66
CA LEU A 256 -10.94 17.42 -9.28
C LEU A 256 -11.38 18.64 -8.47
N HIS A 257 -12.46 18.48 -7.71
CA HIS A 257 -13.01 19.57 -6.91
C HIS A 257 -13.04 19.19 -5.43
N PHE A 258 -12.28 19.90 -4.62
CA PHE A 258 -12.31 19.80 -3.15
C PHE A 258 -13.32 20.80 -2.61
N GLU A 259 -14.51 20.33 -2.25
CA GLU A 259 -15.63 21.12 -1.78
C GLU A 259 -15.31 21.94 -0.52
N GLU A 260 -15.99 23.05 -0.33
CA GLU A 260 -15.86 23.89 0.86
C GLU A 260 -16.18 23.10 2.13
N GLY A 261 -15.28 23.14 3.11
CA GLY A 261 -15.42 22.45 4.40
C GLY A 261 -15.20 20.95 4.38
N GLY A 262 -14.88 20.34 3.22
CA GLY A 262 -14.54 18.93 3.10
C GLY A 262 -13.17 18.59 3.66
N PHE A 263 -12.91 17.29 3.87
CA PHE A 263 -11.61 16.72 4.28
C PHE A 263 -11.04 17.33 5.57
N ARG A 264 -11.84 17.44 6.60
CA ARG A 264 -11.52 18.21 7.82
C ARG A 264 -10.27 17.77 8.56
N LYS A 265 -9.88 16.48 8.48
CA LYS A 265 -8.68 15.94 9.16
C LYS A 265 -7.56 15.55 8.20
N LEU A 266 -7.73 15.78 6.90
CA LEU A 266 -6.72 15.39 5.91
C LEU A 266 -5.40 16.14 6.15
N LYS A 267 -4.31 15.39 6.27
CA LYS A 267 -2.94 15.91 6.45
C LYS A 267 -2.06 15.65 5.25
N ARG A 268 -2.29 14.59 4.53
CA ARG A 268 -1.50 14.20 3.36
C ARG A 268 -2.40 13.90 2.18
N LEU A 269 -2.15 14.60 1.08
CA LEU A 269 -2.81 14.40 -0.20
C LEU A 269 -1.77 14.11 -1.27
N THR A 270 -1.96 13.04 -2.01
CA THR A 270 -1.13 12.65 -3.15
C THR A 270 -1.99 12.52 -4.40
N LEU A 271 -1.67 13.28 -5.44
CA LEU A 271 -2.30 13.27 -6.77
C LEU A 271 -1.21 12.95 -7.80
N ARG A 272 -1.02 11.67 -8.10
CA ARG A 272 0.09 11.24 -8.96
C ARG A 272 -0.37 10.47 -10.19
N GLU A 273 0.40 10.63 -11.28
CA GLU A 273 0.18 9.91 -12.53
C GLU A 273 -1.27 10.08 -13.09
N LEU A 274 -1.89 11.26 -12.84
CA LEU A 274 -3.22 11.59 -13.34
C LEU A 274 -3.09 12.20 -14.73
N LYS A 275 -3.20 11.35 -15.76
CA LYS A 275 -2.82 11.69 -17.13
C LYS A 275 -3.69 12.77 -17.75
N ASN A 276 -5.00 12.81 -17.41
CA ASN A 276 -5.98 13.68 -18.04
C ASN A 276 -6.28 14.93 -17.21
N ILE A 277 -5.83 14.99 -15.97
CA ILE A 277 -6.16 16.08 -15.06
C ILE A 277 -5.62 17.43 -15.58
N LYS A 278 -6.50 18.39 -15.75
CA LYS A 278 -6.22 19.76 -16.20
C LYS A 278 -6.39 20.76 -15.06
N ILE A 279 -7.41 20.56 -14.24
CA ILE A 279 -7.87 21.50 -13.25
C ILE A 279 -8.01 20.79 -11.88
N VAL A 280 -7.43 21.39 -10.85
CA VAL A 280 -7.68 21.04 -9.46
C VAL A 280 -8.17 22.30 -8.75
N GLU A 281 -9.37 22.22 -8.19
CA GLU A 281 -10.00 23.34 -7.48
C GLU A 281 -10.10 23.02 -5.98
N ILE A 282 -9.66 23.97 -5.15
CA ILE A 282 -9.67 23.85 -3.70
C ILE A 282 -10.60 24.90 -3.13
N GLY A 283 -11.76 24.48 -2.66
CA GLY A 283 -12.76 25.33 -2.03
C GLY A 283 -12.23 25.98 -0.76
N LYS A 284 -12.75 27.17 -0.44
CA LYS A 284 -12.35 27.90 0.76
C LYS A 284 -12.73 27.13 2.01
N GLY A 285 -11.74 26.86 2.89
CA GLY A 285 -11.96 26.07 4.10
C GLY A 285 -11.92 24.55 3.92
N SER A 286 -11.71 24.06 2.68
CA SER A 286 -11.38 22.66 2.43
C SER A 286 -10.01 22.32 2.98
N MET A 287 -9.81 21.08 3.43
CA MET A 287 -8.54 20.56 3.92
C MET A 287 -7.79 21.49 4.90
N PRO A 288 -8.42 21.99 5.98
CA PRO A 288 -7.83 23.01 6.86
C PRO A 288 -6.54 22.54 7.55
N ASN A 289 -6.33 21.23 7.65
CA ASN A 289 -5.19 20.60 8.32
C ASN A 289 -4.17 19.98 7.35
N LEU A 290 -4.27 20.27 6.04
CA LEU A 290 -3.36 19.69 5.06
C LEU A 290 -1.93 20.20 5.27
N GLU A 291 -1.01 19.28 5.56
CA GLU A 291 0.39 19.58 5.83
C GLU A 291 1.29 19.26 4.63
N GLN A 292 0.92 18.25 3.84
CA GLN A 292 1.70 17.80 2.70
C GLN A 292 0.81 17.56 1.49
N LEU A 293 1.20 18.14 0.35
CA LEU A 293 0.57 17.95 -0.95
C LEU A 293 1.63 17.50 -1.96
N GLU A 294 1.38 16.35 -2.59
CA GLU A 294 2.19 15.82 -3.67
C GLU A 294 1.39 15.81 -4.97
N ILE A 295 1.96 16.34 -6.06
CA ILE A 295 1.30 16.42 -7.36
C ILE A 295 2.26 16.00 -8.46
N GLY A 296 1.74 15.23 -9.44
CA GLY A 296 2.41 14.87 -10.69
C GLY A 296 3.14 13.52 -10.70
N PRO A 297 3.57 13.06 -11.88
CA PRO A 297 3.36 13.70 -13.17
C PRO A 297 1.87 13.88 -13.51
N CYS A 298 1.52 15.09 -13.94
CA CYS A 298 0.19 15.43 -14.45
C CYS A 298 0.36 16.24 -15.75
N PRO A 299 0.55 15.58 -16.90
CA PRO A 299 1.02 16.24 -18.12
C PRO A 299 0.06 17.28 -18.69
N GLN A 300 -1.22 17.21 -18.37
CA GLN A 300 -2.22 18.18 -18.84
C GLN A 300 -2.40 19.37 -17.88
N MET A 301 -1.86 19.28 -16.65
CA MET A 301 -1.98 20.36 -15.65
C MET A 301 -0.93 21.45 -15.93
N LYS A 302 -1.40 22.62 -16.35
CA LYS A 302 -0.54 23.76 -16.69
C LYS A 302 -0.47 24.82 -15.59
N GLU A 303 -1.41 24.80 -14.66
CA GLU A 303 -1.53 25.80 -13.60
C GLU A 303 -1.61 25.17 -12.23
N LEU A 304 -1.19 25.91 -11.22
CA LEU A 304 -1.36 25.52 -9.82
C LEU A 304 -2.85 25.30 -9.50
N PRO A 305 -3.14 24.36 -8.59
CA PRO A 305 -4.49 24.24 -8.04
C PRO A 305 -5.05 25.59 -7.62
N SER A 306 -6.25 25.91 -8.13
CA SER A 306 -6.95 27.12 -7.67
C SER A 306 -7.30 26.96 -6.19
N GLY A 307 -7.20 28.05 -5.41
CA GLY A 307 -7.47 28.00 -3.97
C GLY A 307 -6.35 27.45 -3.10
N ILE A 308 -5.20 27.03 -3.66
CA ILE A 308 -4.03 26.52 -2.88
C ILE A 308 -3.57 27.51 -1.79
N GLN A 309 -3.73 28.81 -2.02
CA GLN A 309 -3.42 29.86 -1.06
C GLN A 309 -4.29 29.82 0.21
N HIS A 310 -5.40 29.07 0.18
CA HIS A 310 -6.28 28.88 1.35
C HIS A 310 -5.79 27.79 2.30
N LEU A 311 -4.85 26.94 1.88
CA LEU A 311 -4.26 25.86 2.68
C LEU A 311 -3.26 26.40 3.71
N LYS A 312 -3.78 26.90 4.82
CA LYS A 312 -2.96 27.59 5.85
C LYS A 312 -1.96 26.69 6.57
N SER A 313 -2.24 25.39 6.65
CA SER A 313 -1.40 24.40 7.33
C SER A 313 -0.36 23.76 6.42
N LEU A 314 -0.34 24.10 5.13
CA LEU A 314 0.53 23.47 4.14
C LEU A 314 2.00 23.83 4.40
N LYS A 315 2.81 22.78 4.67
CA LYS A 315 4.25 22.90 4.98
C LYS A 315 5.12 22.42 3.83
N ILE A 316 4.67 21.35 3.17
CA ILE A 316 5.43 20.67 2.11
C ILE A 316 4.58 20.61 0.85
N LEU A 317 5.14 21.07 -0.25
CA LEU A 317 4.59 20.98 -1.58
C LEU A 317 5.62 20.28 -2.46
N ASP A 318 5.30 19.09 -2.96
CA ASP A 318 6.23 18.23 -3.70
C ASP A 318 5.68 17.96 -5.10
N PHE A 319 6.36 18.42 -6.13
CA PHE A 319 5.97 18.31 -7.51
C PHE A 319 6.84 17.32 -8.26
N TYR A 320 6.21 16.46 -9.08
CA TYR A 320 6.90 15.44 -9.86
C TYR A 320 6.71 15.69 -11.35
N GLU A 321 7.82 15.83 -12.08
CA GLU A 321 7.87 15.92 -13.56
C GLU A 321 6.88 16.94 -14.15
N MET A 322 6.75 18.10 -13.51
CA MET A 322 5.87 19.16 -14.00
C MET A 322 6.52 19.91 -15.15
N HIS A 323 5.67 20.43 -16.06
CA HIS A 323 6.13 21.21 -17.19
C HIS A 323 6.91 22.46 -16.78
N ARG A 324 7.87 22.85 -17.61
CA ARG A 324 8.70 24.03 -17.42
C ARG A 324 7.89 25.29 -17.08
N GLU A 325 6.83 25.57 -17.86
CA GLU A 325 5.99 26.75 -17.63
C GLU A 325 5.34 26.76 -16.24
N PHE A 326 4.85 25.61 -15.79
CA PHE A 326 4.29 25.44 -14.45
C PHE A 326 5.30 25.84 -13.35
N VAL A 327 6.55 25.42 -13.51
CA VAL A 327 7.63 25.73 -12.56
C VAL A 327 8.02 27.21 -12.61
N LEU A 328 8.12 27.79 -13.81
CA LEU A 328 8.46 29.20 -14.00
C LEU A 328 7.41 30.14 -13.38
N HIS A 329 6.12 29.79 -13.43
CA HIS A 329 5.06 30.57 -12.83
C HIS A 329 5.18 30.68 -11.30
N MET A 330 5.89 29.76 -10.66
CA MET A 330 6.09 29.75 -9.20
C MET A 330 7.41 30.39 -8.75
N GLN A 331 8.33 30.74 -9.65
CA GLN A 331 9.64 31.26 -9.24
C GLN A 331 9.54 32.55 -8.45
N PRO A 332 10.39 32.75 -7.42
CA PRO A 332 10.38 33.96 -6.60
C PRO A 332 10.59 35.28 -7.40
N ASN A 333 11.38 35.19 -8.47
CA ASN A 333 11.77 36.33 -9.31
C ASN A 333 10.82 36.44 -10.53
N GLY A 334 9.60 36.94 -10.30
CA GLY A 334 8.65 37.27 -11.37
C GLY A 334 7.63 36.20 -11.73
N GLY A 335 7.56 35.08 -11.02
CA GLY A 335 6.53 34.07 -11.23
C GLY A 335 5.13 34.58 -10.84
N LYS A 336 4.18 34.52 -11.78
CA LYS A 336 2.82 35.04 -11.59
C LYS A 336 2.06 34.42 -10.42
N ASP A 337 2.42 33.16 -10.05
CA ASP A 337 1.73 32.36 -9.04
C ASP A 337 2.54 32.22 -7.73
N TYR A 338 3.75 32.79 -7.65
CA TYR A 338 4.58 32.74 -6.44
C TYR A 338 3.86 33.20 -5.17
N TRP A 339 3.04 34.23 -5.27
CA TRP A 339 2.28 34.77 -4.15
C TRP A 339 1.32 33.75 -3.51
N LYS A 340 0.84 32.76 -4.29
CA LYS A 340 -0.06 31.69 -3.82
C LYS A 340 0.66 30.71 -2.88
N VAL A 341 1.96 30.50 -3.09
CA VAL A 341 2.74 29.44 -2.42
C VAL A 341 3.87 29.98 -1.53
N LYS A 342 4.11 31.31 -1.51
CA LYS A 342 5.21 31.94 -0.75
C LYS A 342 5.22 31.66 0.76
N LYS A 343 4.09 31.21 1.33
CA LYS A 343 3.96 30.84 2.75
C LYS A 343 4.28 29.37 3.02
N VAL A 344 4.39 28.55 1.99
CA VAL A 344 4.73 27.12 2.14
C VAL A 344 6.21 27.02 2.52
N THR A 345 6.48 26.30 3.61
CA THR A 345 7.85 26.22 4.18
C THR A 345 8.84 25.57 3.22
N THR A 346 8.39 24.57 2.48
CA THR A 346 9.27 23.80 1.61
C THR A 346 8.55 23.41 0.33
N ILE A 347 9.12 23.79 -0.81
CA ILE A 347 8.60 23.44 -2.14
C ILE A 347 9.70 22.70 -2.88
N TYR A 348 9.38 21.49 -3.33
CA TYR A 348 10.28 20.62 -4.07
C TYR A 348 9.77 20.35 -5.47
N PHE A 349 10.73 20.16 -6.38
CA PHE A 349 10.51 19.62 -7.73
C PHE A 349 11.39 18.40 -7.90
N ARG A 350 10.81 17.34 -8.44
CA ARG A 350 11.50 16.07 -8.66
C ARG A 350 11.44 15.69 -10.12
N TYR A 351 12.59 15.47 -10.72
CA TYR A 351 12.74 15.03 -12.11
C TYR A 351 13.59 13.76 -12.17
N ARG A 352 13.22 12.83 -13.04
CA ARG A 352 14.02 11.63 -13.29
C ARG A 352 15.23 11.98 -14.16
N ILE A 353 16.40 11.61 -13.70
CA ILE A 353 17.63 11.75 -14.50
C ILE A 353 17.92 10.39 -15.13
N LYS A 354 18.05 10.36 -16.45
CA LYS A 354 18.35 9.15 -17.26
C LYS A 354 17.42 7.97 -16.95
N GLY A 355 16.19 8.24 -16.52
CA GLY A 355 15.19 7.21 -16.27
C GLY A 355 15.35 6.40 -14.99
N GLU A 356 16.34 6.74 -14.10
CA GLU A 356 16.64 5.92 -12.92
C GLU A 356 16.04 6.48 -11.62
N ARG A 357 16.60 7.56 -11.10
CA ARG A 357 16.22 8.11 -9.80
C ARG A 357 15.71 9.54 -9.92
N TYR A 358 14.78 9.91 -9.01
CA TYR A 358 14.35 11.29 -8.89
C TYR A 358 15.46 12.13 -8.26
N GLN A 359 15.92 13.15 -8.98
CA GLN A 359 16.67 14.25 -8.41
C GLN A 359 15.70 15.29 -7.87
N LYS A 360 16.05 15.87 -6.73
CA LYS A 360 15.20 16.76 -5.96
C LYS A 360 15.81 18.16 -5.95
N TYR A 361 15.02 19.12 -6.37
CA TYR A 361 15.37 20.54 -6.41
C TYR A 361 14.44 21.34 -5.48
N ARG A 362 14.90 22.45 -4.95
CA ARG A 362 14.05 23.39 -4.24
C ARG A 362 13.57 24.51 -5.15
N LEU A 363 12.47 25.14 -4.79
CA LEU A 363 12.02 26.36 -5.46
C LEU A 363 13.08 27.45 -5.31
N GLY A 364 13.47 28.08 -6.43
CA GLY A 364 14.50 29.11 -6.48
C GLY A 364 15.93 28.61 -6.70
N ASP A 365 16.18 27.30 -6.69
CA ASP A 365 17.51 26.74 -7.01
C ASP A 365 17.87 27.04 -8.47
N SER A 366 19.11 27.51 -8.72
CA SER A 366 19.64 27.73 -10.08
C SER A 366 19.70 26.44 -10.87
N GLU A 367 20.10 25.34 -10.25
CA GLU A 367 20.17 24.00 -10.87
C GLU A 367 18.81 23.53 -11.42
N LEU A 368 17.69 23.91 -10.75
CA LEU A 368 16.35 23.64 -11.26
C LEU A 368 16.10 24.34 -12.60
N LEU A 369 16.48 25.62 -12.69
CA LEU A 369 16.29 26.41 -13.91
C LEU A 369 17.17 25.93 -15.05
N GLU A 370 18.40 25.52 -14.75
CA GLU A 370 19.32 24.92 -15.72
C GLU A 370 18.76 23.59 -16.25
N HIS A 371 18.27 22.71 -15.37
CA HIS A 371 17.62 21.45 -15.76
C HIS A 371 16.43 21.67 -16.70
N LEU A 372 15.68 22.74 -16.53
CA LEU A 372 14.52 23.05 -17.36
C LEU A 372 14.87 23.72 -18.68
N GLN A 373 16.15 24.11 -18.92
CA GLN A 373 16.61 24.72 -20.18
C GLN A 373 17.14 23.69 -21.19
N GLY A 374 17.58 22.51 -20.72
CA GLY A 374 18.08 21.40 -21.54
C GLY A 374 16.98 20.43 -21.92
#